data_de5f5a25a80d20c5d1d8fc931d0fe64f
#
_entry.id   de5f5a25a80d20c5d1d8fc931d0fe64f
#
_cell.length_a   1.000
_cell.length_b   1.000
_cell.length_c   1.000
_cell.angle_alpha   90.00
_cell.angle_beta   90.00
_cell.angle_gamma   90.00
#
_symmetry.space_group_name_H-M   'P 1'
#
loop_
_entity.id
_entity.type
_entity.pdbx_description
1 polymer ?
#
loop_
_entity_poly.entity_id
_entity_poly.type
_entity_poly.pdbx_seq_one_letter_code
_entity_poly.pdbx_strand_id
1 'polypeptide(L)'
;MIVAGWLLALALLTFYFSQWLEERQNPNSRPIAMSEDGVNQVMLERNFQHHYVVSGTINDVPVTFLVDTGATTVSVPAHLADKLQLQPGAPQMTNTANGVVETRATKIDELRLGTITLRDVRASINPGMRSDEILLGMSALKTIEFTHRDGVLTLKQY
;
A
#
# COMPACT_ATOMS: atom_id res chain seq x y z
N MET A 1 27.98 5.81 -35.13
CA MET A 1 26.99 4.73 -35.11
C MET A 1 27.17 3.78 -33.91
N ILE A 2 28.39 3.35 -33.55
CA ILE A 2 28.66 2.43 -32.42
C ILE A 2 28.21 3.03 -31.08
N VAL A 3 28.51 4.31 -30.81
CA VAL A 3 28.10 4.98 -29.55
C VAL A 3 26.58 5.04 -29.39
N ALA A 4 25.83 5.32 -30.44
CA ALA A 4 24.37 5.34 -30.41
C ALA A 4 23.79 3.94 -30.10
N GLY A 5 24.42 2.87 -30.61
CA GLY A 5 24.05 1.50 -30.29
C GLY A 5 24.25 1.15 -28.83
N TRP A 6 25.38 1.58 -28.23
CA TRP A 6 25.64 1.37 -26.80
C TRP A 6 24.66 2.16 -25.89
N LEU A 7 24.33 3.41 -26.26
CA LEU A 7 23.35 4.21 -25.52
C LEU A 7 21.97 3.59 -25.55
N LEU A 8 21.54 3.07 -26.71
CA LEU A 8 20.27 2.36 -26.83
C LEU A 8 20.24 1.07 -25.99
N ALA A 9 21.33 0.28 -26.07
CA ALA A 9 21.44 -0.94 -25.27
C ALA A 9 21.41 -0.64 -23.77
N LEU A 10 22.09 0.41 -23.31
CA LEU A 10 22.06 0.84 -21.92
C LEU A 10 20.66 1.30 -21.49
N ALA A 11 19.97 2.06 -22.34
CA ALA A 11 18.59 2.52 -22.06
C ALA A 11 17.63 1.34 -21.94
N LEU A 12 17.71 0.36 -22.86
CA LEU A 12 16.90 -0.85 -22.79
C LEU A 12 17.21 -1.69 -21.55
N LEU A 13 18.49 -1.86 -21.22
CA LEU A 13 18.91 -2.59 -20.03
C LEU A 13 18.36 -1.92 -18.75
N THR A 14 18.49 -0.60 -18.65
CA THR A 14 17.97 0.18 -17.51
C THR A 14 16.45 0.04 -17.41
N PHE A 15 15.75 0.12 -18.53
CA PHE A 15 14.30 -0.04 -18.59
C PHE A 15 13.85 -1.44 -18.12
N TYR A 16 14.49 -2.50 -18.65
CA TYR A 16 14.20 -3.87 -18.23
C TYR A 16 14.51 -4.12 -16.75
N PHE A 17 15.63 -3.57 -16.29
CA PHE A 17 16.04 -3.75 -14.89
C PHE A 17 15.12 -3.00 -13.93
N SER A 18 14.63 -1.79 -14.29
CA SER A 18 13.67 -1.05 -13.47
C SER A 18 12.33 -1.79 -13.36
N GLN A 19 11.80 -2.33 -14.46
CA GLN A 19 10.58 -3.13 -14.44
C GLN A 19 10.72 -4.38 -13.56
N TRP A 20 11.84 -5.09 -13.70
CA TRP A 20 12.10 -6.28 -12.90
C TRP A 20 12.22 -5.97 -11.40
N LEU A 21 12.81 -4.81 -11.04
CA LEU A 21 12.88 -4.34 -9.65
C LEU A 21 11.47 -4.00 -9.10
N GLU A 22 10.65 -3.29 -9.88
CA GLU A 22 9.28 -2.94 -9.50
C GLU A 22 8.42 -4.18 -9.24
N GLU A 23 8.49 -5.18 -10.12
CA GLU A 23 7.78 -6.46 -9.92
C GLU A 23 8.24 -7.20 -8.66
N ARG A 24 9.53 -7.13 -8.33
CA ARG A 24 10.06 -7.73 -7.10
C ARG A 24 9.71 -6.96 -5.83
N GLN A 25 9.55 -5.65 -5.91
CA GLN A 25 9.12 -4.83 -4.79
C GLN A 25 7.62 -4.98 -4.53
N ASN A 26 6.80 -4.99 -5.58
CA ASN A 26 5.36 -5.18 -5.47
C ASN A 26 4.87 -6.32 -6.38
N PRO A 27 4.97 -7.59 -5.94
CA PRO A 27 4.46 -8.74 -6.70
C PRO A 27 2.93 -8.69 -6.86
N ASN A 28 2.24 -7.89 -6.04
CA ASN A 28 0.79 -7.72 -6.09
C ASN A 28 0.40 -6.36 -6.71
N SER A 29 1.13 -5.92 -7.74
CA SER A 29 0.74 -4.76 -8.55
C SER A 29 -0.63 -4.97 -9.23
N ARG A 30 -0.97 -6.24 -9.47
CA ARG A 30 -2.29 -6.72 -9.89
C ARG A 30 -2.67 -7.90 -9.01
N PRO A 31 -3.23 -7.66 -7.82
CA PRO A 31 -3.49 -8.74 -6.87
C PRO A 31 -4.53 -9.72 -7.42
N ILE A 32 -4.35 -11.00 -7.09
CA ILE A 32 -5.35 -12.02 -7.40
C ILE A 32 -6.57 -11.73 -6.52
N ALA A 33 -7.66 -11.35 -7.16
CA ALA A 33 -8.89 -10.98 -6.47
C ALA A 33 -10.07 -11.79 -7.01
N MET A 34 -10.89 -12.30 -6.11
CA MET A 34 -12.09 -13.10 -6.43
C MET A 34 -13.26 -12.58 -5.62
N SER A 35 -14.46 -12.72 -6.19
CA SER A 35 -15.71 -12.46 -5.47
C SER A 35 -16.63 -13.63 -5.75
N GLU A 36 -16.96 -14.41 -4.73
CA GLU A 36 -17.79 -15.60 -4.82
C GLU A 36 -18.70 -15.70 -3.59
N ASP A 37 -19.97 -16.00 -3.80
CA ASP A 37 -20.99 -16.16 -2.76
C ASP A 37 -21.06 -14.99 -1.74
N GLY A 38 -20.81 -13.76 -2.21
CA GLY A 38 -20.83 -12.57 -1.36
C GLY A 38 -19.53 -12.33 -0.59
N VAL A 39 -18.53 -13.20 -0.71
CA VAL A 39 -17.22 -13.05 -0.10
C VAL A 39 -16.23 -12.47 -1.12
N ASN A 40 -15.67 -11.31 -0.78
CA ASN A 40 -14.57 -10.71 -1.55
C ASN A 40 -13.23 -11.21 -0.98
N GLN A 41 -12.40 -11.75 -1.83
CA GLN A 41 -11.11 -12.30 -1.42
C GLN A 41 -9.97 -11.72 -2.27
N VAL A 42 -8.86 -11.39 -1.61
CA VAL A 42 -7.62 -10.94 -2.23
C VAL A 42 -6.46 -11.75 -1.68
N MET A 43 -5.65 -12.30 -2.58
CA MET A 43 -4.45 -13.08 -2.22
C MET A 43 -3.21 -12.27 -2.55
N LEU A 44 -2.29 -12.18 -1.59
CA LEU A 44 -1.05 -11.41 -1.68
C LEU A 44 0.16 -12.32 -1.50
N GLU A 45 1.09 -12.23 -2.42
CA GLU A 45 2.41 -12.84 -2.31
C GLU A 45 3.38 -11.90 -1.59
N ARG A 46 4.28 -12.43 -0.78
CA ARG A 46 5.33 -11.65 -0.14
C ARG A 46 6.41 -11.24 -1.15
N ASN A 47 6.93 -10.04 -1.00
CA ASN A 47 8.04 -9.57 -1.81
C ASN A 47 9.39 -10.17 -1.33
N PHE A 48 10.51 -9.79 -1.96
CA PHE A 48 11.85 -10.28 -1.61
C PHE A 48 12.31 -9.87 -0.19
N GLN A 49 11.70 -8.85 0.41
CA GLN A 49 11.93 -8.43 1.80
C GLN A 49 11.00 -9.10 2.80
N HIS A 50 10.20 -10.08 2.36
CA HIS A 50 9.18 -10.78 3.13
C HIS A 50 8.00 -9.89 3.59
N HIS A 51 7.79 -8.75 2.94
CA HIS A 51 6.65 -7.88 3.17
C HIS A 51 5.52 -8.17 2.17
N TYR A 52 4.30 -7.82 2.55
CA TYR A 52 3.13 -7.84 1.68
C TYR A 52 2.87 -6.42 1.20
N VAL A 53 3.25 -6.16 -0.04
CA VAL A 53 3.03 -4.88 -0.74
C VAL A 53 1.97 -5.11 -1.79
N VAL A 54 1.00 -4.21 -1.92
CA VAL A 54 -0.12 -4.36 -2.85
C VAL A 54 -0.57 -3.02 -3.43
N SER A 55 -0.89 -3.00 -4.71
CA SER A 55 -1.54 -1.85 -5.34
C SER A 55 -3.04 -1.82 -5.05
N GLY A 56 -3.56 -0.63 -4.83
CA GLY A 56 -4.97 -0.38 -4.60
C GLY A 56 -5.31 1.09 -4.84
N THR A 57 -6.42 1.56 -4.27
CA THR A 57 -6.82 2.97 -4.38
C THR A 57 -7.25 3.54 -3.04
N ILE A 58 -7.05 4.86 -2.87
CA ILE A 58 -7.71 5.69 -1.87
C ILE A 58 -8.45 6.80 -2.61
N ASN A 59 -9.77 6.92 -2.38
CA ASN A 59 -10.63 7.90 -3.04
C ASN A 59 -10.42 7.90 -4.56
N ASP A 60 -10.40 6.69 -5.16
CA ASP A 60 -10.14 6.41 -6.59
C ASP A 60 -8.72 6.76 -7.09
N VAL A 61 -7.84 7.27 -6.23
CA VAL A 61 -6.45 7.58 -6.60
C VAL A 61 -5.57 6.34 -6.39
N PRO A 62 -4.83 5.87 -7.41
CA PRO A 62 -3.91 4.73 -7.28
C PRO A 62 -2.80 4.98 -6.26
N VAL A 63 -2.59 3.98 -5.39
CA VAL A 63 -1.57 3.99 -4.35
C VAL A 63 -0.98 2.59 -4.15
N THR A 64 0.15 2.53 -3.45
CA THR A 64 0.77 1.28 -3.01
C THR A 64 0.67 1.17 -1.50
N PHE A 65 0.15 0.05 -1.03
CA PHE A 65 0.05 -0.27 0.40
C PHE A 65 1.11 -1.27 0.83
N LEU A 66 1.67 -1.04 2.00
CA LEU A 66 2.42 -2.03 2.77
C LEU A 66 1.53 -2.53 3.91
N VAL A 67 1.23 -3.83 3.95
CA VAL A 67 0.45 -4.44 5.03
C VAL A 67 1.29 -4.43 6.31
N ASP A 68 0.80 -3.71 7.33
CA ASP A 68 1.52 -3.54 8.60
C ASP A 68 0.58 -3.71 9.80
N THR A 69 0.60 -4.89 10.41
CA THR A 69 -0.18 -5.20 11.61
C THR A 69 0.33 -4.48 12.87
N GLY A 70 1.54 -3.91 12.83
CA GLY A 70 2.09 -3.09 13.90
C GLY A 70 1.58 -1.64 13.89
N ALA A 71 1.07 -1.16 12.75
CA ALA A 71 0.46 0.16 12.65
C ALA A 71 -0.99 0.15 13.18
N THR A 72 -1.33 1.03 14.12
CA THR A 72 -2.69 1.12 14.69
C THR A 72 -3.70 1.63 13.67
N THR A 73 -3.31 2.60 12.85
CA THR A 73 -4.15 3.19 11.81
C THR A 73 -3.49 3.07 10.44
N VAL A 74 -4.27 3.24 9.38
CA VAL A 74 -3.69 3.47 8.06
C VAL A 74 -2.85 4.75 8.16
N SER A 75 -1.56 4.67 7.78
CA SER A 75 -0.65 5.81 7.86
C SER A 75 -0.27 6.29 6.46
N VAL A 76 -0.62 7.53 6.17
CA VAL A 76 -0.46 8.15 4.85
C VAL A 76 0.67 9.19 4.91
N PRO A 77 1.66 9.14 4.00
CA PRO A 77 2.67 10.18 3.88
C PRO A 77 2.05 11.56 3.67
N ALA A 78 2.54 12.58 4.39
CA ALA A 78 1.93 13.91 4.36
C ALA A 78 1.92 14.54 2.95
N HIS A 79 2.93 14.25 2.12
CA HIS A 79 3.02 14.77 0.75
C HIS A 79 1.97 14.18 -0.22
N LEU A 80 1.32 13.07 0.17
CA LEU A 80 0.24 12.46 -0.62
C LEU A 80 -1.16 12.93 -0.18
N ALA A 81 -1.29 13.58 0.98
CA ALA A 81 -2.59 13.89 1.58
C ALA A 81 -3.52 14.70 0.65
N ASP A 82 -3.01 15.75 0.03
CA ASP A 82 -3.79 16.60 -0.89
C ASP A 82 -4.23 15.82 -2.13
N LYS A 83 -3.32 15.04 -2.73
CA LYS A 83 -3.61 14.19 -3.90
C LYS A 83 -4.72 13.18 -3.60
N LEU A 84 -4.74 12.65 -2.38
CA LEU A 84 -5.72 11.68 -1.89
C LEU A 84 -6.99 12.32 -1.32
N GLN A 85 -7.10 13.65 -1.38
CA GLN A 85 -8.24 14.43 -0.88
C GLN A 85 -8.50 14.22 0.63
N LEU A 86 -7.43 13.99 1.42
CA LEU A 86 -7.53 13.78 2.85
C LEU A 86 -7.49 15.11 3.60
N GLN A 87 -8.48 15.32 4.46
CA GLN A 87 -8.54 16.52 5.30
C GLN A 87 -7.77 16.30 6.60
N PRO A 88 -6.74 17.12 6.90
CA PRO A 88 -6.01 17.03 8.16
C PRO A 88 -6.90 17.47 9.33
N GLY A 89 -7.08 16.56 10.30
CA GLY A 89 -7.81 16.80 11.53
C GLY A 89 -6.89 17.18 12.70
N ALA A 90 -7.29 16.78 13.91
CA ALA A 90 -6.55 17.08 15.13
C ALA A 90 -5.14 16.48 15.14
N PRO A 91 -4.14 17.18 15.68
CA PRO A 91 -2.82 16.63 15.89
C PRO A 91 -2.86 15.52 16.95
N GLN A 92 -2.04 14.49 16.76
CA GLN A 92 -1.87 13.38 17.68
C GLN A 92 -0.44 12.88 17.69
N MET A 93 0.03 12.39 18.84
CA MET A 93 1.36 11.79 18.94
C MET A 93 1.25 10.30 18.55
N THR A 94 2.07 9.87 17.60
CA THR A 94 2.12 8.49 17.11
C THR A 94 3.49 7.90 17.38
N ASN A 95 3.52 6.75 18.04
CA ASN A 95 4.74 5.97 18.20
C ASN A 95 5.04 5.23 16.90
N THR A 96 6.23 5.43 16.37
CA THR A 96 6.74 4.74 15.17
C THR A 96 8.04 4.02 15.49
N ALA A 97 8.49 3.16 14.59
CA ALA A 97 9.79 2.50 14.72
C ALA A 97 10.96 3.49 14.80
N ASN A 98 10.80 4.70 14.25
CA ASN A 98 11.79 5.78 14.26
C ASN A 98 11.58 6.79 15.40
N GLY A 99 10.74 6.48 16.37
CA GLY A 99 10.42 7.36 17.50
C GLY A 99 9.01 7.94 17.45
N VAL A 100 8.76 8.93 18.30
CA VAL A 100 7.47 9.61 18.42
C VAL A 100 7.38 10.72 17.38
N VAL A 101 6.31 10.73 16.59
CA VAL A 101 6.05 11.72 15.54
C VAL A 101 4.67 12.35 15.75
N GLU A 102 4.58 13.67 15.60
CA GLU A 102 3.28 14.32 15.53
C GLU A 102 2.65 14.06 14.16
N THR A 103 1.50 13.41 14.16
CA THR A 103 0.69 13.11 12.99
C THR A 103 -0.64 13.87 13.07
N ARG A 104 -1.39 13.92 11.97
CA ARG A 104 -2.74 14.45 11.99
C ARG A 104 -3.76 13.35 11.74
N ALA A 105 -4.78 13.28 12.57
CA ALA A 105 -5.89 12.36 12.35
C ALA A 105 -6.59 12.72 11.03
N THR A 106 -7.05 11.70 10.30
CA THR A 106 -7.86 11.86 9.11
C THR A 106 -8.76 10.65 8.90
N LYS A 107 -9.65 10.74 7.94
CA LYS A 107 -10.55 9.66 7.54
C LYS A 107 -10.44 9.48 6.03
N ILE A 108 -10.33 8.23 5.60
CA ILE A 108 -10.39 7.82 4.20
C ILE A 108 -11.82 7.43 3.91
N ASP A 109 -12.47 8.06 2.92
CA ASP A 109 -13.85 7.76 2.58
C ASP A 109 -13.95 6.39 1.92
N GLU A 110 -13.04 6.06 1.01
CA GLU A 110 -13.00 4.76 0.37
C GLU A 110 -11.56 4.28 0.15
N LEU A 111 -11.30 3.03 0.52
CA LEU A 111 -10.05 2.31 0.30
C LEU A 111 -10.38 1.00 -0.41
N ARG A 112 -9.73 0.71 -1.55
CA ARG A 112 -9.94 -0.52 -2.30
C ARG A 112 -8.66 -1.33 -2.46
N LEU A 113 -8.80 -2.65 -2.34
CA LEU A 113 -7.79 -3.65 -2.60
C LEU A 113 -8.42 -4.75 -3.46
N GLY A 114 -8.18 -4.76 -4.77
CA GLY A 114 -8.86 -5.68 -5.67
C GLY A 114 -10.39 -5.60 -5.53
N THR A 115 -11.03 -6.68 -5.08
CA THR A 115 -12.49 -6.76 -4.84
C THR A 115 -12.92 -6.25 -3.47
N ILE A 116 -11.99 -6.06 -2.53
CA ILE A 116 -12.29 -5.58 -1.17
C ILE A 116 -12.44 -4.06 -1.19
N THR A 117 -13.54 -3.56 -0.61
CA THR A 117 -13.81 -2.12 -0.46
C THR A 117 -14.09 -1.80 1.00
N LEU A 118 -13.28 -0.93 1.59
CA LEU A 118 -13.45 -0.44 2.95
C LEU A 118 -13.87 1.03 2.92
N ARG A 119 -14.82 1.41 3.76
CA ARG A 119 -15.33 2.78 3.85
C ARG A 119 -15.09 3.36 5.24
N ASP A 120 -15.00 4.69 5.31
CA ASP A 120 -14.87 5.43 6.57
C ASP A 120 -13.67 4.96 7.42
N VAL A 121 -12.53 4.65 6.76
CA VAL A 121 -11.36 4.10 7.42
C VAL A 121 -10.60 5.19 8.17
N ARG A 122 -10.36 5.00 9.47
CA ARG A 122 -9.53 5.91 10.26
C ARG A 122 -8.08 5.84 9.79
N ALA A 123 -7.47 7.00 9.58
CA ALA A 123 -6.11 7.12 9.11
C ALA A 123 -5.35 8.25 9.83
N SER A 124 -4.07 8.31 9.62
CA SER A 124 -3.20 9.40 10.07
C SER A 124 -2.35 9.91 8.92
N ILE A 125 -2.22 11.23 8.82
CA ILE A 125 -1.28 11.90 7.93
C ILE A 125 0.04 12.06 8.68
N ASN A 126 1.09 11.42 8.16
CA ASN A 126 2.38 11.29 8.82
C ASN A 126 3.49 12.04 8.06
N PRO A 127 4.02 13.15 8.60
CA PRO A 127 5.11 13.91 7.95
C PRO A 127 6.47 13.20 8.06
N GLY A 128 6.61 12.20 8.93
CA GLY A 128 7.85 11.41 9.08
C GLY A 128 8.05 10.36 7.98
N MET A 129 7.02 10.06 7.19
CA MET A 129 7.10 9.11 6.07
C MET A 129 7.61 9.81 4.81
N ARG A 130 8.68 9.25 4.22
CA ARG A 130 9.33 9.81 3.02
C ARG A 130 9.06 9.00 1.75
N SER A 131 8.67 7.73 1.89
CA SER A 131 8.27 6.87 0.77
C SER A 131 6.84 7.18 0.35
N ASP A 132 6.45 6.75 -0.85
CA ASP A 132 5.07 6.84 -1.36
C ASP A 132 4.20 5.67 -0.89
N GLU A 133 4.77 4.71 -0.15
CA GLU A 133 4.03 3.57 0.40
C GLU A 133 3.17 4.00 1.59
N ILE A 134 1.93 3.55 1.59
CA ILE A 134 0.96 3.78 2.66
C ILE A 134 0.92 2.55 3.56
N LEU A 135 1.05 2.72 4.88
CA LEU A 135 0.91 1.60 5.80
C LEU A 135 -0.56 1.22 5.95
N LEU A 136 -0.91 0.00 5.55
CA LEU A 136 -2.24 -0.58 5.76
C LEU A 136 -2.32 -1.15 7.18
N GLY A 137 -2.71 -0.31 8.13
CA GLY A 137 -2.72 -0.64 9.54
C GLY A 137 -4.02 -1.30 10.02
N MET A 138 -4.07 -1.56 11.32
CA MET A 138 -5.16 -2.29 11.98
C MET A 138 -6.54 -1.60 11.89
N SER A 139 -6.61 -0.27 11.67
CA SER A 139 -7.90 0.40 11.45
C SER A 139 -8.63 -0.12 10.20
N ALA A 140 -7.90 -0.61 9.20
CA ALA A 140 -8.45 -1.28 8.02
C ALA A 140 -8.50 -2.80 8.22
N LEU A 141 -7.39 -3.41 8.64
CA LEU A 141 -7.24 -4.87 8.72
C LEU A 141 -8.21 -5.54 9.69
N LYS A 142 -8.60 -4.90 10.80
CA LYS A 142 -9.55 -5.47 11.78
C LYS A 142 -10.97 -5.65 11.26
N THR A 143 -11.31 -5.04 10.12
CA THR A 143 -12.66 -5.13 9.51
C THR A 143 -12.75 -6.24 8.48
N ILE A 144 -11.66 -6.95 8.22
CA ILE A 144 -11.55 -8.06 7.29
C ILE A 144 -10.89 -9.25 8.00
N GLU A 145 -11.17 -10.45 7.55
CA GLU A 145 -10.43 -11.64 7.96
C GLU A 145 -9.11 -11.67 7.18
N PHE A 146 -8.00 -11.99 7.84
CA PHE A 146 -6.76 -12.25 7.16
C PHE A 146 -6.09 -13.52 7.69
N THR A 147 -5.62 -14.35 6.76
CA THR A 147 -4.98 -15.65 7.03
C THR A 147 -3.64 -15.71 6.30
N HIS A 148 -2.60 -16.07 7.03
CA HIS A 148 -1.27 -16.29 6.45
C HIS A 148 -0.97 -17.79 6.36
N ARG A 149 -0.69 -18.28 5.15
CA ARG A 149 -0.30 -19.66 4.91
C ARG A 149 0.68 -19.77 3.74
N ASP A 150 1.77 -20.52 3.94
CA ASP A 150 2.76 -20.85 2.90
C ASP A 150 3.33 -19.64 2.14
N GLY A 151 3.48 -18.49 2.82
CA GLY A 151 3.99 -17.25 2.22
C GLY A 151 2.93 -16.42 1.49
N VAL A 152 1.67 -16.87 1.48
CA VAL A 152 0.52 -16.13 0.93
C VAL A 152 -0.31 -15.56 2.07
N LEU A 153 -0.63 -14.28 1.97
CA LEU A 153 -1.60 -13.61 2.84
C LEU A 153 -2.93 -13.50 2.11
N THR A 154 -3.95 -14.14 2.65
CA THR A 154 -5.32 -14.07 2.12
C THR A 154 -6.14 -13.10 2.96
N LEU A 155 -6.74 -12.10 2.32
CA LEU A 155 -7.66 -11.14 2.89
C LEU A 155 -9.09 -11.48 2.45
N LYS A 156 -10.06 -11.44 3.38
CA LYS A 156 -11.48 -11.72 3.07
C LYS A 156 -12.40 -10.67 3.71
N GLN A 157 -13.38 -10.26 2.93
CA GLN A 157 -14.48 -9.39 3.34
C GLN A 157 -15.81 -10.10 3.05
N TYR A 158 -16.67 -10.20 4.07
CA TYR A 158 -17.98 -10.81 4.00
C TYR A 158 -19.07 -9.76 3.81
#